data_425aa644bcb129957582990b13845c96
#
_entry.id   425aa644bcb129957582990b13845c96
#
_cell.length_a   1.000
_cell.length_b   1.000
_cell.length_c   1.000
_cell.angle_alpha   90.00
_cell.angle_beta   90.00
_cell.angle_gamma   90.00
#
_symmetry.space_group_name_H-M   'P 1'
#
loop_
_entity.id
_entity.type
_entity.pdbx_description
1 polymer ?
#
loop_
_entity_poly.entity_id
_entity_poly.type
_entity_poly.pdbx_seq_one_letter_code
_entity_poly.pdbx_strand_id
1 'polypeptide(L)'
;MRDTLFLLRLEHGNLSKLLGLIEDQVAAADAGTPMDEELLNLACEYFSDYPDRCHHPKEDLVYKLLSKRDPDSCSGVRDVIAEHHRLHELTEAFAEAVHRVREQPRGAKPSPREVIREFTEHYRQHMRNEEERFFRLAEERLSKDDWDTLDFAMFDRDDPLFDHAAEKRFSALGQRIEALAEQGKARRSVFDAANGLRGLSGIESFNESMKSAGHSFRLARFAEGGFGLERDRELLLYVPECSAERAAWCAYCYLRGLGWR
;
A
#
# COMPACT_ATOMS: atom_id res chain seq x y z
N MET A 1 17.61 -5.77 -3.14
CA MET A 1 16.24 -5.79 -2.58
C MET A 1 15.47 -6.83 -3.38
N ARG A 2 14.53 -7.54 -2.78
CA ARG A 2 13.68 -8.49 -3.50
C ARG A 2 12.55 -7.71 -4.14
N ASP A 3 12.31 -7.88 -5.43
CA ASP A 3 11.37 -7.08 -6.21
C ASP A 3 9.94 -7.26 -5.68
N THR A 4 9.57 -8.51 -5.43
CA THR A 4 8.30 -8.88 -4.80
C THR A 4 8.06 -8.17 -3.47
N LEU A 5 9.02 -8.22 -2.54
CA LEU A 5 8.83 -7.58 -1.23
C LEU A 5 8.86 -6.05 -1.31
N PHE A 6 9.62 -5.49 -2.26
CA PHE A 6 9.56 -4.06 -2.51
C PHE A 6 8.17 -3.64 -2.98
N LEU A 7 7.58 -4.40 -3.92
CA LEU A 7 6.23 -4.16 -4.41
C LEU A 7 5.20 -4.25 -3.28
N LEU A 8 5.22 -5.33 -2.49
CA LEU A 8 4.29 -5.51 -1.36
C LEU A 8 4.39 -4.37 -0.34
N ARG A 9 5.62 -3.95 0.03
CA ARG A 9 5.82 -2.80 0.93
C ARG A 9 5.34 -1.47 0.33
N LEU A 10 5.46 -1.31 -0.99
CA LEU A 10 4.91 -0.14 -1.68
C LEU A 10 3.37 -0.13 -1.60
N GLU A 11 2.74 -1.28 -1.83
CA GLU A 11 1.29 -1.47 -1.70
C GLU A 11 0.82 -1.23 -0.26
N HIS A 12 1.54 -1.72 0.75
CA HIS A 12 1.30 -1.39 2.17
C HIS A 12 1.37 0.12 2.44
N GLY A 13 2.33 0.81 1.82
CA GLY A 13 2.42 2.27 1.89
C GLY A 13 1.17 2.96 1.35
N ASN A 14 0.60 2.46 0.25
CA ASN A 14 -0.62 2.99 -0.35
C ASN A 14 -1.85 2.70 0.52
N LEU A 15 -2.00 1.46 0.99
CA LEU A 15 -3.05 1.07 1.94
C LEU A 15 -2.99 1.92 3.21
N SER A 16 -1.79 2.14 3.75
CA SER A 16 -1.57 2.97 4.95
C SER A 16 -2.01 4.42 4.77
N LYS A 17 -1.79 5.01 3.58
CA LYS A 17 -2.27 6.36 3.26
C LYS A 17 -3.80 6.41 3.28
N LEU A 18 -4.45 5.45 2.66
CA LEU A 18 -5.91 5.39 2.61
C LEU A 18 -6.52 5.15 3.99
N LEU A 19 -5.94 4.23 4.78
CA LEU A 19 -6.35 4.02 6.18
C LEU A 19 -6.24 5.31 7.00
N GLY A 20 -5.17 6.08 6.84
CA GLY A 20 -5.00 7.36 7.51
C GLY A 20 -6.09 8.37 7.16
N LEU A 21 -6.51 8.46 5.88
CA LEU A 21 -7.62 9.32 5.48
C LEU A 21 -8.94 8.89 6.13
N ILE A 22 -9.18 7.58 6.26
CA ILE A 22 -10.36 7.04 6.96
C ILE A 22 -10.32 7.41 8.45
N GLU A 23 -9.17 7.26 9.10
CA GLU A 23 -8.94 7.62 10.51
C GLU A 23 -9.18 9.13 10.75
N ASP A 24 -8.72 9.99 9.82
CA ASP A 24 -8.97 11.43 9.87
C ASP A 24 -10.47 11.77 9.80
N GLN A 25 -11.26 11.01 9.01
CA GLN A 25 -12.72 11.17 8.97
C GLN A 25 -13.37 10.84 10.32
N VAL A 26 -12.92 9.76 10.96
CA VAL A 26 -13.42 9.38 12.29
C VAL A 26 -13.05 10.41 13.33
N ALA A 27 -11.81 10.91 13.33
CA ALA A 27 -11.35 11.95 14.25
C ALA A 27 -12.11 13.27 14.05
N ALA A 28 -12.38 13.64 12.81
CA ALA A 28 -13.20 14.82 12.48
C ALA A 28 -14.64 14.66 13.01
N ALA A 29 -15.21 13.46 12.88
CA ALA A 29 -16.55 13.17 13.39
C ALA A 29 -16.63 13.21 14.93
N ASP A 30 -15.57 12.78 15.61
CA ASP A 30 -15.48 12.91 17.08
C ASP A 30 -15.40 14.37 17.52
N ALA A 31 -14.82 15.25 16.69
CA ALA A 31 -14.79 16.70 16.87
C ALA A 31 -16.08 17.42 16.41
N GLY A 32 -17.09 16.66 15.96
CA GLY A 32 -18.40 17.19 15.54
C GLY A 32 -18.49 17.59 14.07
N THR A 33 -17.50 17.30 13.25
CA THR A 33 -17.52 17.52 11.79
C THR A 33 -18.09 16.29 11.09
N PRO A 34 -19.06 16.40 10.16
CA PRO A 34 -19.54 15.25 9.40
C PRO A 34 -18.42 14.55 8.64
N MET A 35 -18.46 13.21 8.57
CA MET A 35 -17.56 12.43 7.75
C MET A 35 -17.85 12.66 6.25
N ASP A 36 -16.81 12.56 5.44
CA ASP A 36 -16.91 12.57 3.98
C ASP A 36 -17.39 11.20 3.47
N GLU A 37 -18.71 11.09 3.28
CA GLU A 37 -19.35 9.85 2.84
C GLU A 37 -18.84 9.40 1.46
N GLU A 38 -18.53 10.32 0.55
CA GLU A 38 -18.00 10.00 -0.77
C GLU A 38 -16.63 9.32 -0.67
N LEU A 39 -15.73 9.90 0.12
CA LEU A 39 -14.42 9.29 0.39
C LEU A 39 -14.56 7.90 1.00
N LEU A 40 -15.42 7.75 2.02
CA LEU A 40 -15.62 6.47 2.69
C LEU A 40 -16.19 5.40 1.77
N ASN A 41 -17.14 5.74 0.90
CA ASN A 41 -17.68 4.81 -0.10
C ASN A 41 -16.61 4.40 -1.11
N LEU A 42 -15.83 5.34 -1.64
CA LEU A 42 -14.73 5.04 -2.57
C LEU A 42 -13.65 4.16 -1.90
N ALA A 43 -13.36 4.41 -0.64
CA ALA A 43 -12.45 3.57 0.14
C ALA A 43 -13.00 2.15 0.35
N CYS A 44 -14.31 2.02 0.63
CA CYS A 44 -14.97 0.71 0.71
C CYS A 44 -14.83 -0.08 -0.59
N GLU A 45 -15.09 0.56 -1.74
CA GLU A 45 -14.95 -0.08 -3.05
C GLU A 45 -13.52 -0.61 -3.27
N TYR A 46 -12.52 0.18 -2.90
CA TYR A 46 -11.13 -0.21 -3.04
C TYR A 46 -10.75 -1.37 -2.12
N PHE A 47 -11.07 -1.28 -0.82
CA PHE A 47 -10.75 -2.33 0.14
C PHE A 47 -11.53 -3.63 -0.10
N SER A 48 -12.71 -3.56 -0.72
CA SER A 48 -13.51 -4.76 -1.08
C SER A 48 -13.03 -5.45 -2.35
N ASP A 49 -12.19 -4.83 -3.14
CA ASP A 49 -11.75 -5.39 -4.43
C ASP A 49 -10.25 -5.68 -4.47
N TYR A 50 -9.42 -4.63 -4.26
CA TYR A 50 -8.00 -4.72 -4.55
C TYR A 50 -7.23 -5.69 -3.64
N PRO A 51 -7.36 -5.65 -2.31
CA PRO A 51 -6.56 -6.53 -1.45
C PRO A 51 -6.79 -8.00 -1.76
N ASP A 52 -8.04 -8.44 -1.83
CA ASP A 52 -8.38 -9.84 -2.02
C ASP A 52 -8.09 -10.34 -3.45
N ARG A 53 -8.15 -9.45 -4.44
CA ARG A 53 -7.93 -9.83 -5.84
C ARG A 53 -6.47 -9.75 -6.27
N CYS A 54 -5.71 -8.84 -5.70
CA CYS A 54 -4.37 -8.52 -6.18
C CYS A 54 -3.29 -8.62 -5.11
N HIS A 55 -3.49 -8.03 -3.94
CA HIS A 55 -2.47 -7.91 -2.89
C HIS A 55 -2.25 -9.23 -2.13
N HIS A 56 -3.25 -9.72 -1.41
CA HIS A 56 -3.18 -10.96 -0.63
C HIS A 56 -2.78 -12.19 -1.49
N PRO A 57 -3.24 -12.36 -2.76
CA PRO A 57 -2.73 -13.44 -3.60
C PRO A 57 -1.23 -13.41 -3.89
N LYS A 58 -0.60 -12.22 -3.87
CA LYS A 58 0.87 -12.12 -4.00
C LYS A 58 1.55 -12.64 -2.75
N GLU A 59 1.06 -12.27 -1.58
CA GLU A 59 1.56 -12.75 -0.29
C GLU A 59 1.35 -14.24 -0.12
N ASP A 60 0.21 -14.75 -0.52
CA ASP A 60 -0.08 -16.18 -0.57
C ASP A 60 0.92 -16.97 -1.42
N LEU A 61 1.39 -16.40 -2.54
CA LEU A 61 2.42 -17.06 -3.37
C LEU A 61 3.75 -17.13 -2.61
N VAL A 62 4.15 -16.06 -1.94
CA VAL A 62 5.36 -16.04 -1.09
C VAL A 62 5.22 -17.08 0.02
N TYR A 63 4.07 -17.11 0.71
CA TYR A 63 3.81 -18.06 1.79
C TYR A 63 3.81 -19.51 1.31
N LYS A 64 3.18 -19.81 0.19
CA LYS A 64 3.18 -21.16 -0.40
C LYS A 64 4.59 -21.66 -0.72
N LEU A 65 5.43 -20.76 -1.25
CA LEU A 65 6.82 -21.14 -1.56
C LEU A 65 7.64 -21.31 -0.28
N LEU A 66 7.49 -20.43 0.68
CA LEU A 66 8.13 -20.51 1.99
C LEU A 66 7.73 -21.79 2.73
N SER A 67 6.44 -22.13 2.76
CA SER A 67 5.92 -23.35 3.38
C SER A 67 6.49 -24.62 2.74
N LYS A 68 6.77 -24.57 1.44
CA LYS A 68 7.39 -25.70 0.71
C LYS A 68 8.88 -25.84 1.03
N ARG A 69 9.57 -24.73 1.28
CA ARG A 69 11.01 -24.69 1.57
C ARG A 69 11.36 -24.95 3.02
N ASP A 70 10.59 -24.36 3.93
CA ASP A 70 10.80 -24.46 5.37
C ASP A 70 9.46 -24.55 6.12
N PRO A 71 8.80 -25.73 6.10
CA PRO A 71 7.50 -25.94 6.74
C PRO A 71 7.52 -25.65 8.25
N ASP A 72 8.62 -25.96 8.92
CA ASP A 72 8.73 -25.82 10.38
C ASP A 72 8.72 -24.34 10.78
N SER A 73 9.47 -23.51 10.07
CA SER A 73 9.50 -22.06 10.33
C SER A 73 8.16 -21.36 9.99
N CYS A 74 7.39 -21.91 9.04
CA CYS A 74 6.07 -21.36 8.67
C CYS A 74 5.04 -21.44 9.79
N SER A 75 5.23 -22.32 10.79
CA SER A 75 4.30 -22.35 11.94
C SER A 75 4.22 -21.01 12.68
N GLY A 76 5.29 -20.21 12.68
CA GLY A 76 5.37 -18.91 13.31
C GLY A 76 4.71 -17.75 12.56
N VAL A 77 4.27 -17.96 11.31
CA VAL A 77 3.65 -16.93 10.46
C VAL A 77 2.33 -17.36 9.83
N ARG A 78 1.86 -18.57 10.16
CA ARG A 78 0.58 -19.10 9.64
C ARG A 78 -0.62 -18.26 10.05
N ASP A 79 -0.59 -17.71 11.24
CA ASP A 79 -1.61 -16.82 11.78
C ASP A 79 -1.73 -15.53 10.96
N VAL A 80 -0.62 -14.99 10.46
CA VAL A 80 -0.59 -13.78 9.64
C VAL A 80 -1.40 -13.98 8.35
N ILE A 81 -1.18 -15.08 7.64
CA ILE A 81 -1.95 -15.40 6.42
C ILE A 81 -3.41 -15.74 6.73
N ALA A 82 -3.69 -16.36 7.88
CA ALA A 82 -5.06 -16.63 8.32
C ALA A 82 -5.85 -15.35 8.63
N GLU A 83 -5.16 -14.24 8.95
CA GLU A 83 -5.78 -12.94 9.19
C GLU A 83 -6.46 -12.36 7.93
N HIS A 84 -6.07 -12.74 6.70
CA HIS A 84 -6.73 -12.30 5.46
C HIS A 84 -8.25 -12.56 5.48
N HIS A 85 -8.66 -13.74 5.99
CA HIS A 85 -10.08 -14.04 6.13
C HIS A 85 -10.78 -13.10 7.11
N ARG A 86 -10.13 -12.78 8.23
CA ARG A 86 -10.65 -11.81 9.19
C ARG A 86 -10.74 -10.39 8.62
N LEU A 87 -9.77 -9.99 7.81
CA LEU A 87 -9.80 -8.69 7.13
C LEU A 87 -10.96 -8.59 6.15
N HIS A 88 -11.28 -9.68 5.44
CA HIS A 88 -12.46 -9.72 4.57
C HIS A 88 -13.74 -9.46 5.36
N GLU A 89 -13.96 -10.17 6.49
CA GLU A 89 -15.13 -9.93 7.37
C GLU A 89 -15.19 -8.48 7.89
N LEU A 90 -14.04 -7.92 8.27
CA LEU A 90 -13.96 -6.54 8.75
C LEU A 90 -14.22 -5.52 7.63
N THR A 91 -13.84 -5.83 6.40
CA THR A 91 -14.14 -4.99 5.22
C THR A 91 -15.63 -4.98 4.93
N GLU A 92 -16.31 -6.11 5.03
CA GLU A 92 -17.78 -6.18 4.91
C GLU A 92 -18.45 -5.34 6.01
N ALA A 93 -18.01 -5.50 7.26
CA ALA A 93 -18.52 -4.72 8.39
C ALA A 93 -18.27 -3.20 8.22
N PHE A 94 -17.09 -2.84 7.68
CA PHE A 94 -16.76 -1.45 7.35
C PHE A 94 -17.72 -0.89 6.30
N ALA A 95 -17.96 -1.60 5.20
CA ALA A 95 -18.90 -1.19 4.16
C ALA A 95 -20.33 -0.98 4.72
N GLU A 96 -20.82 -1.92 5.54
CA GLU A 96 -22.10 -1.76 6.23
C GLU A 96 -22.12 -0.55 7.18
N ALA A 97 -21.03 -0.31 7.90
CA ALA A 97 -20.92 0.84 8.80
C ALA A 97 -20.99 2.16 8.03
N VAL A 98 -20.30 2.27 6.87
CA VAL A 98 -20.35 3.46 6.02
C VAL A 98 -21.77 3.72 5.51
N HIS A 99 -22.48 2.71 5.04
CA HIS A 99 -23.90 2.86 4.66
C HIS A 99 -24.77 3.38 5.81
N ARG A 100 -24.48 2.98 7.05
CA ARG A 100 -25.23 3.41 8.24
C ARG A 100 -24.83 4.81 8.76
N VAL A 101 -23.75 5.41 8.28
CA VAL A 101 -23.32 6.76 8.71
C VAL A 101 -24.45 7.78 8.52
N ARG A 102 -25.20 7.69 7.43
CA ARG A 102 -26.33 8.58 7.09
C ARG A 102 -27.60 8.30 7.91
N GLU A 103 -27.83 7.06 8.28
CA GLU A 103 -29.13 6.59 8.80
C GLU A 103 -29.22 6.57 10.34
N GLN A 104 -28.18 6.98 11.07
CA GLN A 104 -28.04 6.68 12.48
C GLN A 104 -29.17 7.18 13.41
N PRO A 105 -29.88 6.24 14.08
CA PRO A 105 -30.51 6.53 15.35
C PRO A 105 -29.44 6.73 16.42
N ARG A 106 -29.50 7.81 17.19
CA ARG A 106 -28.63 8.00 18.35
C ARG A 106 -28.72 6.79 19.27
N GLY A 107 -27.60 6.10 19.48
CA GLY A 107 -27.50 4.98 20.43
C GLY A 107 -27.31 3.57 19.85
N ALA A 108 -27.19 3.39 18.53
CA ALA A 108 -26.83 2.08 17.95
C ALA A 108 -25.44 1.63 18.43
N LYS A 109 -25.31 0.36 18.83
CA LYS A 109 -24.02 -0.25 19.22
C LYS A 109 -23.79 -1.53 18.41
N PRO A 110 -22.58 -1.74 17.85
CA PRO A 110 -21.50 -0.73 17.78
C PRO A 110 -21.88 0.43 16.88
N SER A 111 -21.35 1.61 17.18
CA SER A 111 -21.51 2.79 16.30
C SER A 111 -20.69 2.57 15.04
N PRO A 112 -21.05 3.16 13.86
CA PRO A 112 -20.23 3.10 12.67
C PRO A 112 -18.78 3.53 12.91
N ARG A 113 -18.54 4.54 13.72
CA ARG A 113 -17.19 5.00 14.06
C ARG A 113 -16.36 3.94 14.79
N GLU A 114 -16.98 3.18 15.70
CA GLU A 114 -16.30 2.06 16.38
C GLU A 114 -15.93 0.95 15.39
N VAL A 115 -16.82 0.60 14.48
CA VAL A 115 -16.56 -0.41 13.45
C VAL A 115 -15.44 0.05 12.50
N ILE A 116 -15.49 1.31 12.07
CA ILE A 116 -14.46 1.88 11.19
C ILE A 116 -13.08 1.89 11.89
N ARG A 117 -13.00 2.21 13.18
CA ARG A 117 -11.75 2.10 13.95
C ARG A 117 -11.25 0.66 14.04
N GLU A 118 -12.13 -0.28 14.37
CA GLU A 118 -11.75 -1.69 14.44
C GLU A 118 -11.15 -2.16 13.12
N PHE A 119 -11.76 -1.80 12.00
CA PHE A 119 -11.25 -2.09 10.67
C PHE A 119 -9.85 -1.51 10.45
N THR A 120 -9.66 -0.20 10.68
CA THR A 120 -8.36 0.45 10.43
C THR A 120 -7.25 -0.05 11.35
N GLU A 121 -7.56 -0.32 12.62
CA GLU A 121 -6.61 -0.86 13.60
C GLU A 121 -6.14 -2.26 13.22
N HIS A 122 -7.07 -3.15 12.84
CA HIS A 122 -6.74 -4.52 12.41
C HIS A 122 -5.91 -4.53 11.14
N TYR A 123 -6.28 -3.72 10.14
CA TYR A 123 -5.51 -3.63 8.89
C TYR A 123 -4.07 -3.18 9.14
N ARG A 124 -3.87 -2.16 9.97
CA ARG A 124 -2.54 -1.69 10.35
C ARG A 124 -1.74 -2.73 11.13
N GLN A 125 -2.39 -3.46 12.04
CA GLN A 125 -1.73 -4.50 12.81
C GLN A 125 -1.31 -5.66 11.91
N HIS A 126 -2.18 -6.05 10.97
CA HIS A 126 -1.90 -7.08 9.98
C HIS A 126 -0.67 -6.74 9.14
N MET A 127 -0.64 -5.59 8.46
CA MET A 127 0.53 -5.15 7.68
C MET A 127 1.83 -5.10 8.51
N ARG A 128 1.76 -4.68 9.79
CA ARG A 128 2.92 -4.74 10.69
C ARG A 128 3.39 -6.16 10.94
N ASN A 129 2.46 -7.10 11.21
CA ASN A 129 2.80 -8.51 11.42
C ASN A 129 3.47 -9.11 10.19
N GLU A 130 3.01 -8.75 8.99
CA GLU A 130 3.63 -9.20 7.74
C GLU A 130 5.04 -8.66 7.58
N GLU A 131 5.23 -7.38 7.72
CA GLU A 131 6.55 -6.76 7.55
C GLU A 131 7.56 -7.21 8.61
N GLU A 132 7.14 -7.32 9.88
CA GLU A 132 8.03 -7.64 11.00
C GLU A 132 8.31 -9.14 11.15
N ARG A 133 7.39 -10.00 10.71
CA ARG A 133 7.50 -11.46 10.91
C ARG A 133 7.58 -12.21 9.59
N PHE A 134 6.57 -12.09 8.74
CA PHE A 134 6.44 -12.90 7.54
C PHE A 134 7.47 -12.52 6.47
N PHE A 135 7.58 -11.25 6.10
CA PHE A 135 8.54 -10.81 5.08
C PHE A 135 9.98 -11.04 5.51
N ARG A 136 10.30 -10.83 6.80
CA ARG A 136 11.63 -11.12 7.33
C ARG A 136 11.96 -12.60 7.24
N LEU A 137 11.02 -13.47 7.63
CA LEU A 137 11.20 -14.91 7.53
C LEU A 137 11.40 -15.34 6.07
N ALA A 138 10.62 -14.81 5.15
CA ALA A 138 10.77 -15.09 3.72
C ALA A 138 12.14 -14.63 3.19
N GLU A 139 12.62 -13.45 3.59
CA GLU A 139 13.97 -12.96 3.23
C GLU A 139 15.08 -13.88 3.72
N GLU A 140 14.94 -14.45 4.91
CA GLU A 140 15.94 -15.33 5.53
C GLU A 140 15.97 -16.74 4.92
N ARG A 141 14.82 -17.24 4.48
CA ARG A 141 14.63 -18.67 4.11
C ARG A 141 14.55 -18.93 2.62
N LEU A 142 14.08 -17.98 1.82
CA LEU A 142 13.97 -18.17 0.37
C LEU A 142 15.29 -17.88 -0.33
N SER A 143 15.65 -18.79 -1.25
CA SER A 143 16.84 -18.64 -2.08
C SER A 143 16.65 -17.57 -3.16
N LYS A 144 17.75 -17.21 -3.84
CA LYS A 144 17.69 -16.31 -4.99
C LYS A 144 16.77 -16.85 -6.09
N ASP A 145 16.84 -18.13 -6.40
CA ASP A 145 16.05 -18.76 -7.47
C ASP A 145 14.54 -18.77 -7.11
N ASP A 146 14.22 -18.88 -5.81
CA ASP A 146 12.84 -18.75 -5.34
C ASP A 146 12.31 -17.34 -5.56
N TRP A 147 13.10 -16.32 -5.26
CA TRP A 147 12.74 -14.94 -5.51
C TRP A 147 12.62 -14.62 -6.99
N ASP A 148 13.55 -15.08 -7.83
CA ASP A 148 13.48 -14.90 -9.28
C ASP A 148 12.18 -15.54 -9.85
N THR A 149 11.71 -16.64 -9.26
CA THR A 149 10.44 -17.28 -9.60
C THR A 149 9.23 -16.45 -9.18
N LEU A 150 9.26 -15.89 -7.98
CA LEU A 150 8.20 -15.00 -7.46
C LEU A 150 8.13 -13.69 -8.25
N ASP A 151 9.27 -13.06 -8.49
CA ASP A 151 9.37 -11.82 -9.26
C ASP A 151 8.77 -12.00 -10.66
N PHE A 152 9.04 -13.13 -11.32
CA PHE A 152 8.41 -13.45 -12.62
C PHE A 152 6.90 -13.67 -12.51
N ALA A 153 6.42 -14.36 -11.48
CA ALA A 153 4.99 -14.64 -11.29
C ALA A 153 4.16 -13.38 -10.96
N MET A 154 4.80 -12.35 -10.42
CA MET A 154 4.14 -11.12 -9.99
C MET A 154 4.15 -10.00 -11.04
N PHE A 155 4.86 -10.19 -12.14
CA PHE A 155 5.08 -9.16 -13.17
C PHE A 155 3.80 -8.63 -13.83
N ASP A 156 2.68 -9.33 -13.68
CA ASP A 156 1.43 -9.05 -14.42
C ASP A 156 0.26 -8.56 -13.52
N ARG A 157 0.54 -8.08 -12.29
CA ARG A 157 -0.51 -7.72 -11.33
C ARG A 157 -0.27 -6.34 -10.69
N ASP A 158 -0.70 -5.30 -11.40
CA ASP A 158 -0.57 -3.92 -10.95
C ASP A 158 -1.67 -3.47 -9.96
N ASP A 159 -1.31 -2.51 -9.08
CA ASP A 159 -2.25 -1.87 -8.16
C ASP A 159 -3.23 -0.95 -8.92
N PRO A 160 -4.55 -1.17 -8.84
CA PRO A 160 -5.54 -0.41 -9.59
C PRO A 160 -5.63 1.08 -9.23
N LEU A 161 -5.13 1.53 -8.10
CA LEU A 161 -5.05 2.96 -7.78
C LEU A 161 -3.93 3.66 -8.57
N PHE A 162 -2.95 2.89 -9.05
CA PHE A 162 -1.72 3.41 -9.62
C PHE A 162 -1.42 2.85 -11.02
N ASP A 163 -2.29 1.97 -11.56
CA ASP A 163 -2.21 1.43 -12.91
C ASP A 163 -3.17 2.14 -13.87
N HIS A 164 -2.71 2.44 -15.10
CA HIS A 164 -3.50 3.10 -16.14
C HIS A 164 -4.75 2.33 -16.60
N ALA A 165 -4.77 1.01 -16.53
CA ALA A 165 -5.93 0.19 -16.93
C ALA A 165 -7.02 0.16 -15.86
N ALA A 166 -6.62 0.18 -14.60
CA ALA A 166 -7.51 0.20 -13.45
C ALA A 166 -7.87 1.64 -13.01
N GLU A 167 -7.09 2.63 -13.42
CA GLU A 167 -7.21 4.05 -13.10
C GLU A 167 -8.62 4.61 -13.31
N LYS A 168 -9.35 4.13 -14.32
CA LYS A 168 -10.72 4.58 -14.59
C LYS A 168 -11.71 4.23 -13.49
N ARG A 169 -11.59 3.07 -12.85
CA ARG A 169 -12.49 2.65 -11.77
C ARG A 169 -12.21 3.39 -10.46
N PHE A 170 -10.95 3.59 -10.14
CA PHE A 170 -10.51 4.24 -8.91
C PHE A 170 -10.01 5.68 -9.11
N SER A 171 -10.17 6.25 -10.31
CA SER A 171 -9.75 7.63 -10.60
C SER A 171 -10.40 8.66 -9.67
N ALA A 172 -11.66 8.46 -9.31
CA ALA A 172 -12.36 9.33 -8.36
C ALA A 172 -11.74 9.27 -6.96
N LEU A 173 -11.34 8.09 -6.50
CA LEU A 173 -10.62 7.92 -5.22
C LEU A 173 -9.25 8.59 -5.28
N GLY A 174 -8.48 8.37 -6.33
CA GLY A 174 -7.18 9.02 -6.54
C GLY A 174 -7.29 10.55 -6.51
N GLN A 175 -8.22 11.13 -7.26
CA GLN A 175 -8.48 12.58 -7.26
C GLN A 175 -8.90 13.09 -5.88
N ARG A 176 -9.70 12.32 -5.14
CA ARG A 176 -10.14 12.70 -3.80
C ARG A 176 -8.98 12.67 -2.81
N ILE A 177 -8.11 11.66 -2.89
CA ILE A 177 -6.87 11.56 -2.10
C ILE A 177 -5.96 12.78 -2.37
N GLU A 178 -5.76 13.13 -3.64
CA GLU A 178 -4.96 14.29 -4.02
C GLU A 178 -5.55 15.61 -3.50
N ALA A 179 -6.86 15.80 -3.66
CA ALA A 179 -7.53 17.00 -3.16
C ALA A 179 -7.43 17.15 -1.63
N LEU A 180 -7.54 16.05 -0.89
CA LEU A 180 -7.37 16.02 0.56
C LEU A 180 -5.91 16.23 0.97
N ALA A 181 -4.96 15.68 0.24
CA ALA A 181 -3.54 15.92 0.46
C ALA A 181 -3.17 17.39 0.24
N GLU A 182 -3.74 18.05 -0.77
CA GLU A 182 -3.56 19.49 -1.00
C GLU A 182 -4.17 20.34 0.13
N GLN A 183 -5.36 19.98 0.61
CA GLN A 183 -5.98 20.63 1.77
C GLN A 183 -5.21 20.34 3.06
N GLY A 184 -4.67 19.15 3.22
CA GLY A 184 -3.88 18.70 4.37
C GLY A 184 -2.47 19.28 4.43
N LYS A 185 -1.92 19.80 3.33
CA LYS A 185 -0.68 20.61 3.37
C LYS A 185 -0.83 21.86 4.26
N ALA A 186 -2.07 22.31 4.50
CA ALA A 186 -2.37 23.39 5.45
C ALA A 186 -2.50 22.90 6.91
N ARG A 187 -2.65 21.59 7.14
CA ARG A 187 -2.65 20.97 8.47
C ARG A 187 -1.52 19.94 8.46
N ARG A 188 -0.41 20.22 9.16
CA ARG A 188 0.66 19.23 9.40
C ARG A 188 0.00 17.95 9.89
N SER A 189 -0.04 16.96 9.01
CA SER A 189 -0.80 15.76 9.20
C SER A 189 -0.25 14.93 10.35
N VAL A 190 -1.17 14.39 11.12
CA VAL A 190 -0.98 13.26 12.04
C VAL A 190 -0.32 12.05 11.35
N PHE A 191 -0.27 12.05 10.02
CA PHE A 191 0.38 11.06 9.15
C PHE A 191 1.87 10.83 9.43
N ASP A 192 2.61 11.88 9.82
CA ASP A 192 4.07 11.77 9.99
C ASP A 192 4.49 11.23 11.37
N ALA A 193 3.60 11.24 12.35
CA ALA A 193 3.98 10.99 13.75
C ALA A 193 3.71 9.57 14.25
N ALA A 194 2.80 8.81 13.64
CA ALA A 194 2.28 7.59 14.25
C ALA A 194 2.91 6.27 13.77
N ASN A 195 3.61 6.21 12.64
CA ASN A 195 3.86 4.92 11.99
C ASN A 195 5.30 4.52 11.68
N GLY A 196 6.31 5.28 11.99
CA GLY A 196 7.69 4.86 11.65
C GLY A 196 7.93 4.56 10.13
N LEU A 197 6.86 4.26 9.40
CA LEU A 197 6.75 4.27 7.96
C LEU A 197 6.47 5.71 7.57
N ARG A 198 7.50 6.51 7.40
CA ARG A 198 7.38 7.84 6.83
C ARG A 198 6.63 7.67 5.50
N GLY A 199 5.53 8.41 5.33
CA GLY A 199 4.82 8.53 4.06
C GLY A 199 5.71 9.20 3.00
N LEU A 200 6.75 8.49 2.61
CA LEU A 200 7.59 8.84 1.49
C LEU A 200 6.74 8.62 0.24
N SER A 201 6.68 9.59 -0.65
CA SER A 201 6.17 9.35 -2.00
C SER A 201 6.95 8.18 -2.63
N GLY A 202 6.40 7.51 -3.63
CA GLY A 202 7.12 6.42 -4.32
C GLY A 202 8.54 6.84 -4.74
N ILE A 203 8.74 8.13 -5.09
CA ILE A 203 10.04 8.73 -5.40
C ILE A 203 10.97 8.73 -4.17
N GLU A 204 10.47 9.18 -3.03
CA GLU A 204 11.26 9.26 -1.80
C GLU A 204 11.64 7.89 -1.31
N SER A 205 10.69 6.92 -1.34
CA SER A 205 10.94 5.52 -1.00
C SER A 205 12.00 4.91 -1.92
N PHE A 206 11.91 5.14 -3.24
CA PHE A 206 12.91 4.70 -4.20
C PHE A 206 14.27 5.30 -3.89
N ASN A 207 14.34 6.62 -3.72
CA ASN A 207 15.60 7.34 -3.49
C ASN A 207 16.27 6.92 -2.18
N GLU A 208 15.51 6.75 -1.09
CA GLU A 208 16.03 6.24 0.18
C GLU A 208 16.53 4.80 0.07
N SER A 209 15.82 3.95 -0.67
CA SER A 209 16.25 2.57 -0.94
C SER A 209 17.56 2.54 -1.72
N MET A 210 17.69 3.35 -2.76
CA MET A 210 18.92 3.46 -3.54
C MET A 210 20.10 3.95 -2.69
N LYS A 211 19.87 4.97 -1.89
CA LYS A 211 20.87 5.53 -0.98
C LYS A 211 21.31 4.52 0.09
N SER A 212 20.35 3.81 0.69
CA SER A 212 20.63 2.78 1.71
C SER A 212 21.41 1.60 1.15
N ALA A 213 21.20 1.28 -0.14
CA ALA A 213 21.97 0.25 -0.85
C ALA A 213 23.32 0.76 -1.38
N GLY A 214 23.70 2.02 -1.13
CA GLY A 214 24.97 2.61 -1.57
C GLY A 214 25.01 2.98 -3.04
N HIS A 215 23.84 3.19 -3.68
CA HIS A 215 23.75 3.53 -5.10
C HIS A 215 23.51 5.03 -5.33
N SER A 216 24.05 5.56 -6.43
CA SER A 216 23.92 6.98 -6.83
C SER A 216 22.69 7.26 -7.73
N PHE A 217 21.81 6.30 -7.89
CA PHE A 217 20.59 6.47 -8.68
C PHE A 217 19.57 7.35 -7.93
N ARG A 218 18.92 8.23 -8.68
CA ARG A 218 17.90 9.13 -8.18
C ARG A 218 16.73 9.24 -9.15
N LEU A 219 15.53 9.09 -8.66
CA LEU A 219 14.32 9.40 -9.39
C LEU A 219 13.88 10.83 -9.04
N ALA A 220 13.61 11.66 -10.04
CA ALA A 220 13.19 13.04 -9.89
C ALA A 220 11.99 13.35 -10.80
N ARG A 221 11.09 14.24 -10.34
CA ARG A 221 10.02 14.77 -11.17
C ARG A 221 10.51 15.96 -11.98
N PHE A 222 10.18 16.01 -13.26
CA PHE A 222 10.47 17.16 -14.12
C PHE A 222 9.35 18.21 -14.06
N ALA A 223 9.72 19.46 -14.25
CA ALA A 223 8.78 20.59 -14.27
C ALA A 223 7.77 20.50 -15.43
N GLU A 224 8.15 19.86 -16.51
CA GLU A 224 7.35 19.67 -17.73
C GLU A 224 6.40 18.43 -17.64
N GLY A 225 6.35 17.77 -16.49
CA GLY A 225 5.65 16.52 -16.27
C GLY A 225 6.56 15.30 -16.46
N GLY A 226 6.11 14.13 -15.94
CA GLY A 226 6.88 12.90 -15.98
C GLY A 226 8.02 12.85 -14.95
N PHE A 227 8.78 11.76 -15.03
CA PHE A 227 9.87 11.46 -14.09
C PHE A 227 11.13 11.02 -14.83
N GLY A 228 12.28 11.32 -14.29
CA GLY A 228 13.56 10.87 -14.80
C GLY A 228 14.36 10.10 -13.78
N LEU A 229 14.87 8.95 -14.17
CA LEU A 229 15.88 8.23 -13.44
C LEU A 229 17.24 8.79 -13.83
N GLU A 230 17.97 9.31 -12.86
CA GLU A 230 19.28 9.93 -13.04
C GLU A 230 20.36 9.17 -12.28
N ARG A 231 21.56 9.15 -12.85
CA ARG A 231 22.79 8.77 -12.17
C ARG A 231 23.87 9.77 -12.51
N ASP A 232 24.52 10.35 -11.49
CA ASP A 232 25.62 11.30 -11.66
C ASP A 232 25.27 12.50 -12.59
N ARG A 233 23.97 12.93 -12.56
CA ARG A 233 23.34 13.96 -13.40
C ARG A 233 23.11 13.56 -14.87
N GLU A 234 23.32 12.32 -15.22
CA GLU A 234 22.97 11.78 -16.53
C GLU A 234 21.57 11.15 -16.46
N LEU A 235 20.67 11.51 -17.38
CA LEU A 235 19.33 10.94 -17.51
C LEU A 235 19.44 9.56 -18.18
N LEU A 236 19.06 8.52 -17.44
CA LEU A 236 19.08 7.13 -17.90
C LEU A 236 17.74 6.65 -18.45
N LEU A 237 16.65 7.13 -17.85
CA LEU A 237 15.29 6.75 -18.23
C LEU A 237 14.39 7.97 -18.06
N TYR A 238 13.53 8.23 -19.02
CA TYR A 238 12.42 9.16 -18.89
C TYR A 238 11.10 8.38 -18.89
N VAL A 239 10.28 8.61 -17.88
CA VAL A 239 8.94 8.04 -17.76
C VAL A 239 7.95 9.17 -17.95
N PRO A 240 7.17 9.18 -19.04
CA PRO A 240 6.18 10.23 -19.29
C PRO A 240 5.10 10.24 -18.22
N GLU A 241 4.19 11.17 -18.29
CA GLU A 241 3.11 11.39 -17.30
C GLU A 241 2.54 10.11 -16.69
N CYS A 242 2.87 9.88 -15.42
CA CYS A 242 2.42 8.73 -14.63
C CYS A 242 2.46 9.07 -13.13
N SER A 243 2.00 8.15 -12.27
CA SER A 243 2.18 8.33 -10.82
C SER A 243 3.65 8.19 -10.39
N ALA A 244 3.96 8.72 -9.22
CA ALA A 244 5.31 8.62 -8.64
C ALA A 244 5.72 7.16 -8.38
N GLU A 245 4.76 6.33 -7.99
CA GLU A 245 4.93 4.90 -7.72
C GLU A 245 5.24 4.14 -9.01
N ARG A 246 4.51 4.43 -10.09
CA ARG A 246 4.79 3.85 -11.40
C ARG A 246 6.15 4.27 -11.95
N ALA A 247 6.53 5.53 -11.76
CA ALA A 247 7.85 6.01 -12.14
C ALA A 247 8.96 5.28 -11.38
N ALA A 248 8.78 5.08 -10.07
CA ALA A 248 9.71 4.30 -9.24
C ALA A 248 9.82 2.85 -9.73
N TRP A 249 8.69 2.23 -10.08
CA TRP A 249 8.66 0.89 -10.64
C TRP A 249 9.35 0.79 -12.01
N CYS A 250 9.05 1.71 -12.93
CA CYS A 250 9.70 1.75 -14.23
C CYS A 250 11.23 1.93 -14.11
N ALA A 251 11.65 2.83 -13.20
CA ALA A 251 13.07 3.04 -12.91
C ALA A 251 13.73 1.77 -12.38
N TYR A 252 13.05 1.07 -11.48
CA TYR A 252 13.52 -0.17 -10.91
C TYR A 252 13.63 -1.30 -11.97
N CYS A 253 12.60 -1.52 -12.79
CA CYS A 253 12.63 -2.50 -13.88
C CYS A 253 13.74 -2.19 -14.89
N TYR A 254 13.95 -0.91 -15.21
CA TYR A 254 15.03 -0.49 -16.10
C TYR A 254 16.40 -0.86 -15.53
N LEU A 255 16.65 -0.57 -14.26
CA LEU A 255 17.90 -0.93 -13.58
C LEU A 255 18.13 -2.44 -13.56
N ARG A 256 17.07 -3.22 -13.31
CA ARG A 256 17.12 -4.70 -13.36
C ARG A 256 17.48 -5.20 -14.76
N GLY A 257 16.89 -4.62 -15.81
CA GLY A 257 17.20 -4.94 -17.20
C GLY A 257 18.68 -4.67 -17.57
N LEU A 258 19.34 -3.74 -16.89
CA LEU A 258 20.78 -3.47 -17.03
C LEU A 258 21.65 -4.43 -16.18
N GLY A 259 21.07 -5.46 -15.54
CA GLY A 259 21.80 -6.42 -14.70
C GLY A 259 22.14 -5.89 -13.32
N TRP A 260 21.53 -4.79 -12.91
CA TRP A 260 21.64 -4.28 -11.54
C TRP A 260 21.00 -5.28 -10.56
N ARG A 261 21.70 -5.59 -9.45
CA ARG A 261 21.32 -6.60 -8.45
C ARG A 261 21.15 -5.98 -7.08
#